data_e4e4797e0ea5154429aa70f33a99dff2
#
_entry.id   e4e4797e0ea5154429aa70f33a99dff2
#
_cell.length_a   1.000
_cell.length_b   1.000
_cell.length_c   1.000
_cell.angle_alpha   90.00
_cell.angle_beta   90.00
_cell.angle_gamma   90.00
#
_symmetry.space_group_name_H-M   'P 1'
#
loop_
_entity.id
_entity.type
_entity.pdbx_description
1 polymer ?
#
loop_
_entity_poly.entity_id
_entity_poly.type
_entity_poly.pdbx_seq_one_letter_code
_entity_poly.pdbx_strand_id
1 'polypeptide(L)'
;MSWINAKRRRPAAGYAALLVGLVVVTLLYGVLTRTSAQADPNTALQDIANGKVLFQANCSSCHGTEAQGTDQAPSLIGAGSAAVYFQMSTGRMPAKEVGAENERKPTLFTEQEILDIAEYIQSVGGGPQIPTPEQVSTEGADTALGSQLFSANCAQCHNAGMSGGALTYGKDAPPLTQSTPTQIYTAMLTGLDALPVFSDGTIPPEAKRDIIAYIEATKAEPNPGGFSLGRTGPITEGLVIFLGGMGFLVLIAMWLTAKRREPWDVAQERNAERSGTSGTAERSGTSGTEHR
;
A
#
# COMPACT_ATOMS: atom_id res chain seq x y z
N MET A 1 32.49 -46.82 -49.91
CA MET A 1 31.29 -46.24 -49.26
C MET A 1 31.19 -46.46 -47.72
N SER A 2 32.22 -46.96 -47.06
CA SER A 2 32.18 -47.28 -45.59
C SER A 2 32.67 -46.19 -44.67
N TRP A 3 33.28 -45.13 -45.21
CA TRP A 3 33.91 -44.05 -44.40
C TRP A 3 32.92 -43.01 -43.88
N ILE A 4 31.82 -42.84 -44.56
CA ILE A 4 30.75 -41.87 -44.21
C ILE A 4 29.90 -42.37 -43.02
N ASN A 5 29.77 -43.66 -42.84
CA ASN A 5 28.96 -44.25 -41.77
C ASN A 5 29.69 -44.28 -40.38
N ALA A 6 31.03 -44.23 -40.35
CA ALA A 6 31.76 -44.27 -39.10
C ALA A 6 31.75 -42.93 -38.33
N LYS A 7 31.61 -41.81 -39.03
CA LYS A 7 31.54 -40.45 -38.43
C LYS A 7 30.17 -40.12 -37.82
N ARG A 8 29.14 -40.84 -38.22
CA ARG A 8 27.74 -40.62 -37.78
C ARG A 8 27.44 -41.23 -36.40
N ARG A 9 28.34 -42.06 -35.87
CA ARG A 9 28.13 -42.77 -34.58
C ARG A 9 28.85 -42.14 -33.39
N ARG A 10 29.37 -40.93 -33.48
CA ARG A 10 29.91 -40.21 -32.32
C ARG A 10 28.74 -39.55 -31.59
N PRO A 11 28.48 -39.92 -30.32
CA PRO A 11 27.36 -39.35 -29.57
C PRO A 11 27.45 -37.80 -29.52
N ALA A 12 28.67 -37.22 -29.50
CA ALA A 12 28.90 -35.81 -29.59
C ALA A 12 28.37 -35.12 -30.86
N ALA A 13 28.32 -35.83 -32.01
CA ALA A 13 27.77 -35.25 -33.23
C ALA A 13 26.25 -35.13 -33.19
N GLY A 14 25.56 -36.02 -32.48
CA GLY A 14 24.11 -35.96 -32.27
C GLY A 14 23.74 -34.76 -31.36
N TYR A 15 24.48 -34.56 -30.29
CA TYR A 15 24.24 -33.40 -29.42
C TYR A 15 24.58 -32.06 -30.07
N ALA A 16 25.63 -32.01 -30.90
CA ALA A 16 25.96 -30.80 -31.67
C ALA A 16 24.86 -30.46 -32.69
N ALA A 17 24.31 -31.47 -33.39
CA ALA A 17 23.19 -31.26 -34.32
C ALA A 17 21.91 -30.80 -33.61
N LEU A 18 21.62 -31.32 -32.41
CA LEU A 18 20.50 -30.90 -31.58
C LEU A 18 20.66 -29.44 -31.10
N LEU A 19 21.84 -29.08 -30.64
CA LEU A 19 22.15 -27.70 -30.21
C LEU A 19 22.01 -26.70 -31.36
N VAL A 20 22.57 -27.03 -32.54
CA VAL A 20 22.43 -26.18 -33.72
C VAL A 20 20.95 -26.07 -34.15
N GLY A 21 20.19 -27.15 -34.10
CA GLY A 21 18.76 -27.12 -34.39
C GLY A 21 17.98 -26.25 -33.41
N LEU A 22 18.29 -26.33 -32.13
CA LEU A 22 17.68 -25.49 -31.09
C LEU A 22 17.99 -24.00 -31.27
N VAL A 23 19.26 -23.67 -31.57
CA VAL A 23 19.68 -22.29 -31.82
C VAL A 23 19.01 -21.74 -33.09
N VAL A 24 18.89 -22.54 -34.16
CA VAL A 24 18.18 -22.11 -35.39
C VAL A 24 16.68 -21.89 -35.12
N VAL A 25 16.05 -22.77 -34.37
CA VAL A 25 14.61 -22.62 -34.03
C VAL A 25 14.41 -21.40 -33.13
N THR A 26 15.25 -21.16 -32.12
CA THR A 26 15.15 -19.98 -31.25
C THR A 26 15.41 -18.67 -32.00
N LEU A 27 16.38 -18.64 -32.91
CA LEU A 27 16.62 -17.48 -33.76
C LEU A 27 15.48 -17.23 -34.75
N LEU A 28 14.96 -18.30 -35.38
CA LEU A 28 13.82 -18.20 -36.29
C LEU A 28 12.56 -17.72 -35.54
N TYR A 29 12.31 -18.27 -34.34
CA TYR A 29 11.22 -17.84 -33.47
C TYR A 29 11.40 -16.37 -33.07
N GLY A 30 12.61 -15.96 -32.65
CA GLY A 30 12.91 -14.58 -32.29
C GLY A 30 12.78 -13.58 -33.43
N VAL A 31 13.02 -14.01 -34.70
CA VAL A 31 12.81 -13.18 -35.90
C VAL A 31 11.31 -13.12 -36.26
N LEU A 32 10.61 -14.23 -36.17
CA LEU A 32 9.17 -14.31 -36.47
C LEU A 32 8.30 -13.62 -35.41
N THR A 33 8.76 -13.58 -34.16
CA THR A 33 8.05 -12.88 -33.06
C THR A 33 8.45 -11.42 -32.89
N ARG A 34 9.48 -10.94 -33.59
CA ARG A 34 9.78 -9.50 -33.75
C ARG A 34 8.85 -8.82 -34.75
N THR A 35 7.59 -9.21 -34.82
CA THR A 35 6.58 -8.26 -35.27
C THR A 35 6.51 -7.19 -34.20
N SER A 36 7.11 -6.06 -34.47
CA SER A 36 6.82 -4.80 -33.79
C SER A 36 5.30 -4.74 -33.69
N ALA A 37 4.78 -4.62 -32.46
CA ALA A 37 3.39 -4.29 -32.27
C ALA A 37 3.20 -2.85 -32.79
N GLN A 38 3.18 -2.69 -34.08
CA GLN A 38 2.59 -1.55 -34.74
C GLN A 38 1.10 -1.76 -34.50
N ALA A 39 0.50 -0.92 -33.64
CA ALA A 39 -0.93 -0.94 -33.42
C ALA A 39 -1.59 -0.84 -34.80
N ASP A 40 -2.23 -1.90 -35.25
CA ASP A 40 -2.99 -1.90 -36.49
C ASP A 40 -4.14 -0.88 -36.26
N PRO A 41 -4.33 0.12 -37.12
CA PRO A 41 -5.43 1.08 -37.00
C PRO A 41 -6.80 0.39 -36.87
N ASN A 42 -6.95 -0.79 -37.44
CA ASN A 42 -8.17 -1.59 -37.27
C ASN A 42 -8.35 -2.14 -35.83
N THR A 43 -7.26 -2.49 -35.14
CA THR A 43 -7.32 -2.94 -33.76
C THR A 43 -7.77 -1.81 -32.86
N ALA A 44 -7.19 -0.61 -32.99
CA ALA A 44 -7.60 0.56 -32.21
C ALA A 44 -9.08 0.95 -32.42
N LEU A 45 -9.60 0.87 -33.64
CA LEU A 45 -11.00 1.11 -33.92
C LEU A 45 -11.91 0.04 -33.33
N GLN A 46 -11.45 -1.21 -33.30
CA GLN A 46 -12.18 -2.33 -32.70
C GLN A 46 -12.19 -2.21 -31.17
N ASP A 47 -11.09 -1.81 -30.56
CA ASP A 47 -10.97 -1.57 -29.11
C ASP A 47 -11.93 -0.45 -28.66
N ILE A 48 -11.99 0.67 -29.39
CA ILE A 48 -12.95 1.76 -29.14
C ILE A 48 -14.39 1.27 -29.27
N ALA A 49 -14.70 0.45 -30.30
CA ALA A 49 -16.05 -0.08 -30.49
C ALA A 49 -16.46 -1.05 -29.37
N ASN A 50 -15.57 -1.92 -28.95
CA ASN A 50 -15.76 -2.82 -27.81
C ASN A 50 -15.95 -2.00 -26.51
N GLY A 51 -15.08 -1.03 -26.28
CA GLY A 51 -15.16 -0.11 -25.14
C GLY A 51 -16.47 0.62 -25.05
N LYS A 52 -17.01 1.08 -26.19
CA LYS A 52 -18.35 1.68 -26.26
C LYS A 52 -19.45 0.72 -25.81
N VAL A 53 -19.43 -0.52 -26.29
CA VAL A 53 -20.41 -1.55 -25.90
C VAL A 53 -20.33 -1.82 -24.39
N LEU A 54 -19.11 -2.02 -23.87
CA LEU A 54 -18.90 -2.27 -22.44
C LEU A 54 -19.33 -1.08 -21.59
N PHE A 55 -19.01 0.15 -22.00
CA PHE A 55 -19.43 1.37 -21.33
C PHE A 55 -20.96 1.50 -21.29
N GLN A 56 -21.61 1.30 -22.40
CA GLN A 56 -23.08 1.38 -22.48
C GLN A 56 -23.77 0.34 -21.60
N ALA A 57 -23.19 -0.85 -21.50
CA ALA A 57 -23.74 -1.93 -20.68
C ALA A 57 -23.54 -1.72 -19.16
N ASN A 58 -22.45 -1.07 -18.75
CA ASN A 58 -22.04 -1.08 -17.35
C ASN A 58 -21.90 0.32 -16.71
N CYS A 59 -21.78 1.39 -17.49
CA CYS A 59 -21.42 2.72 -17.01
C CYS A 59 -22.47 3.79 -17.35
N SER A 60 -23.18 3.62 -18.46
CA SER A 60 -24.07 4.65 -19.02
C SER A 60 -25.25 5.01 -18.12
N SER A 61 -25.70 4.10 -17.26
CA SER A 61 -26.79 4.36 -16.31
C SER A 61 -26.49 5.52 -15.35
N CYS A 62 -25.20 5.66 -14.96
CA CYS A 62 -24.76 6.73 -14.06
C CYS A 62 -24.07 7.86 -14.82
N HIS A 63 -23.20 7.56 -15.80
CA HIS A 63 -22.40 8.55 -16.50
C HIS A 63 -23.05 9.10 -17.79
N GLY A 64 -24.27 8.65 -18.13
CA GLY A 64 -24.97 9.02 -19.37
C GLY A 64 -24.48 8.23 -20.59
N THR A 65 -25.34 8.11 -21.61
CA THR A 65 -25.07 7.29 -22.81
C THR A 65 -23.90 7.76 -23.66
N GLU A 66 -23.59 9.07 -23.60
CA GLU A 66 -22.46 9.71 -24.29
C GLU A 66 -21.40 10.21 -23.31
N ALA A 67 -21.33 9.58 -22.10
CA ALA A 67 -20.41 9.94 -21.03
C ALA A 67 -20.52 11.40 -20.53
N GLN A 68 -21.64 12.08 -20.79
CA GLN A 68 -21.89 13.48 -20.46
C GLN A 68 -22.14 13.74 -18.98
N GLY A 69 -22.27 12.67 -18.17
CA GLY A 69 -22.67 12.74 -16.77
C GLY A 69 -24.18 12.80 -16.58
N THR A 70 -24.61 12.63 -15.34
CA THR A 70 -25.99 12.76 -14.87
C THR A 70 -26.00 13.38 -13.47
N ASP A 71 -27.14 13.42 -12.79
CA ASP A 71 -27.25 13.75 -11.38
C ASP A 71 -26.63 12.68 -10.45
N GLN A 72 -26.35 11.49 -10.96
CA GLN A 72 -25.78 10.38 -10.20
C GLN A 72 -24.25 10.29 -10.30
N ALA A 73 -23.66 10.74 -11.42
CA ALA A 73 -22.23 10.65 -11.64
C ALA A 73 -21.72 11.76 -12.57
N PRO A 74 -20.47 12.21 -12.38
CA PRO A 74 -19.89 13.29 -13.17
C PRO A 74 -19.72 12.91 -14.64
N SER A 75 -19.58 13.95 -15.49
CA SER A 75 -19.15 13.78 -16.87
C SER A 75 -17.75 13.17 -16.95
N LEU A 76 -17.57 12.26 -17.91
CA LEU A 76 -16.26 11.70 -18.22
C LEU A 76 -15.61 12.37 -19.47
N ILE A 77 -16.27 13.37 -20.05
CA ILE A 77 -15.73 14.15 -21.15
C ILE A 77 -14.52 14.93 -20.64
N GLY A 78 -13.34 14.68 -21.22
CA GLY A 78 -12.09 15.27 -20.76
C GLY A 78 -11.41 14.56 -19.57
N ALA A 79 -12.00 13.50 -19.02
CA ALA A 79 -11.39 12.73 -17.95
C ALA A 79 -10.12 11.97 -18.39
N GLY A 80 -10.09 11.54 -19.64
CA GLY A 80 -8.97 10.82 -20.25
C GLY A 80 -8.89 9.35 -19.88
N SER A 81 -8.12 8.62 -20.65
CA SER A 81 -7.91 7.17 -20.43
C SER A 81 -7.21 6.88 -19.11
N ALA A 82 -6.35 7.78 -18.61
CA ALA A 82 -5.66 7.61 -17.34
C ALA A 82 -6.61 7.53 -16.13
N ALA A 83 -7.61 8.41 -16.06
CA ALA A 83 -8.57 8.40 -14.97
C ALA A 83 -9.44 7.13 -14.98
N VAL A 84 -9.89 6.73 -16.17
CA VAL A 84 -10.68 5.50 -16.34
C VAL A 84 -9.85 4.28 -15.92
N TYR A 85 -8.62 4.17 -16.42
CA TYR A 85 -7.71 3.09 -16.05
C TYR A 85 -7.52 3.00 -14.53
N PHE A 86 -7.22 4.11 -13.88
CA PHE A 86 -7.04 4.11 -12.42
C PHE A 86 -8.29 3.64 -11.69
N GLN A 87 -9.43 4.23 -11.97
CA GLN A 87 -10.68 3.93 -11.28
C GLN A 87 -11.10 2.46 -11.45
N MET A 88 -10.94 1.92 -12.65
CA MET A 88 -11.34 0.56 -12.95
C MET A 88 -10.32 -0.48 -12.52
N SER A 89 -9.00 -0.26 -12.78
CA SER A 89 -7.94 -1.20 -12.38
C SER A 89 -7.78 -1.32 -10.87
N THR A 90 -8.21 -0.32 -10.12
CA THR A 90 -8.27 -0.35 -8.65
C THR A 90 -9.62 -0.85 -8.13
N GLY A 91 -10.56 -1.19 -9.01
CA GLY A 91 -11.90 -1.65 -8.68
C GLY A 91 -12.81 -0.59 -8.04
N ARG A 92 -12.39 0.68 -8.00
CA ARG A 92 -13.22 1.76 -7.47
C ARG A 92 -14.50 1.93 -8.28
N MET A 93 -14.38 1.83 -9.61
CA MET A 93 -15.53 1.77 -10.51
C MET A 93 -15.76 0.32 -10.99
N PRO A 94 -17.04 -0.07 -11.14
CA PRO A 94 -18.28 0.65 -10.84
C PRO A 94 -18.46 0.93 -9.34
N ALA A 95 -18.99 2.12 -9.01
CA ALA A 95 -19.29 2.49 -7.63
C ALA A 95 -20.40 1.64 -7.04
N LYS A 96 -20.37 1.44 -5.70
CA LYS A 96 -21.44 0.75 -4.98
C LYS A 96 -22.64 1.67 -4.74
N GLU A 97 -22.36 2.93 -4.48
CA GLU A 97 -23.34 3.95 -4.11
C GLU A 97 -22.98 5.28 -4.75
N VAL A 98 -23.99 6.08 -5.02
CA VAL A 98 -23.84 7.44 -5.57
C VAL A 98 -23.28 8.36 -4.50
N GLY A 99 -22.23 9.13 -4.82
CA GLY A 99 -21.65 10.13 -3.94
C GLY A 99 -20.76 9.60 -2.81
N ALA A 100 -20.59 8.29 -2.70
CA ALA A 100 -19.67 7.70 -1.74
C ALA A 100 -18.21 7.79 -2.22
N GLU A 101 -17.26 7.90 -1.29
CA GLU A 101 -15.86 7.69 -1.59
C GLU A 101 -15.66 6.23 -1.99
N ASN A 102 -15.09 6.01 -3.17
CA ASN A 102 -14.97 4.68 -3.72
C ASN A 102 -13.69 4.00 -3.22
N GLU A 103 -13.85 3.08 -2.27
CA GLU A 103 -12.74 2.27 -1.79
C GLU A 103 -12.20 1.32 -2.86
N ARG A 104 -10.93 0.96 -2.73
CA ARG A 104 -10.31 -0.09 -3.55
C ARG A 104 -11.01 -1.42 -3.28
N LYS A 105 -11.36 -2.12 -4.35
CA LYS A 105 -11.95 -3.47 -4.32
C LYS A 105 -11.46 -4.31 -5.50
N PRO A 106 -11.69 -5.63 -5.53
CA PRO A 106 -11.39 -6.43 -6.70
C PRO A 106 -12.08 -5.88 -7.94
N THR A 107 -11.36 -5.76 -9.05
CA THR A 107 -11.94 -5.35 -10.34
C THR A 107 -12.89 -6.41 -10.88
N LEU A 108 -13.94 -5.97 -11.58
CA LEU A 108 -14.92 -6.83 -12.25
C LEU A 108 -14.55 -7.08 -13.70
N PHE A 109 -13.58 -6.34 -14.24
CA PHE A 109 -13.19 -6.34 -15.64
C PHE A 109 -11.79 -6.88 -15.81
N THR A 110 -11.53 -7.51 -16.94
CA THR A 110 -10.19 -7.88 -17.37
C THR A 110 -9.39 -6.62 -17.74
N GLU A 111 -8.07 -6.74 -17.78
CA GLU A 111 -7.20 -5.62 -18.18
C GLU A 111 -7.56 -5.10 -19.58
N GLN A 112 -7.86 -6.00 -20.54
CA GLN A 112 -8.24 -5.59 -21.90
C GLN A 112 -9.57 -4.82 -21.91
N GLU A 113 -10.58 -5.28 -21.20
CA GLU A 113 -11.86 -4.56 -21.11
C GLU A 113 -11.71 -3.16 -20.48
N ILE A 114 -10.80 -3.03 -19.49
CA ILE A 114 -10.46 -1.73 -18.89
C ILE A 114 -9.82 -0.82 -19.93
N LEU A 115 -8.87 -1.33 -20.71
CA LEU A 115 -8.21 -0.58 -21.77
C LEU A 115 -9.19 -0.17 -22.86
N ASP A 116 -10.07 -1.08 -23.30
CA ASP A 116 -11.09 -0.80 -24.33
C ASP A 116 -12.03 0.34 -23.88
N ILE A 117 -12.51 0.30 -22.64
CA ILE A 117 -13.35 1.37 -22.07
C ILE A 117 -12.55 2.68 -21.93
N ALA A 118 -11.29 2.61 -21.53
CA ALA A 118 -10.43 3.79 -21.40
C ALA A 118 -10.18 4.45 -22.76
N GLU A 119 -9.94 3.68 -23.82
CA GLU A 119 -9.78 4.19 -25.18
C GLU A 119 -11.10 4.78 -25.73
N TYR A 120 -12.24 4.18 -25.44
CA TYR A 120 -13.52 4.77 -25.79
C TYR A 120 -13.70 6.14 -25.14
N ILE A 121 -13.47 6.28 -23.84
CA ILE A 121 -13.59 7.57 -23.14
C ILE A 121 -12.55 8.57 -23.66
N GLN A 122 -11.33 8.13 -23.95
CA GLN A 122 -10.32 8.97 -24.59
C GLN A 122 -10.82 9.54 -25.93
N SER A 123 -11.52 8.70 -26.73
CA SER A 123 -12.06 9.12 -28.03
C SER A 123 -13.22 10.10 -27.95
N VAL A 124 -13.98 10.10 -26.83
CA VAL A 124 -15.14 10.96 -26.64
C VAL A 124 -14.75 12.41 -26.26
N GLY A 125 -13.74 12.59 -25.46
CA GLY A 125 -13.43 13.94 -24.96
C GLY A 125 -11.95 14.23 -24.71
N GLY A 126 -11.06 13.30 -25.02
CA GLY A 126 -9.62 13.43 -24.72
C GLY A 126 -9.33 13.48 -23.22
N GLY A 127 -8.22 14.05 -22.85
CA GLY A 127 -7.75 14.17 -21.48
C GLY A 127 -6.40 13.49 -21.25
N PRO A 128 -5.95 13.34 -19.97
CA PRO A 128 -4.72 12.64 -19.64
C PRO A 128 -4.73 11.18 -20.13
N GLN A 129 -3.64 10.76 -20.74
CA GLN A 129 -3.49 9.42 -21.27
C GLN A 129 -2.82 8.47 -20.26
N ILE A 130 -3.08 7.19 -20.40
CA ILE A 130 -2.35 6.14 -19.68
C ILE A 130 -0.85 6.30 -19.99
N PRO A 131 0.03 6.29 -18.97
CA PRO A 131 1.46 6.44 -19.19
C PRO A 131 2.03 5.27 -20.00
N THR A 132 3.05 5.57 -20.80
CA THR A 132 3.79 4.53 -21.52
C THR A 132 4.64 3.70 -20.55
N PRO A 133 5.05 2.48 -20.94
CA PRO A 133 5.95 1.65 -20.10
C PRO A 133 7.24 2.38 -19.69
N GLU A 134 7.77 3.25 -20.57
CA GLU A 134 8.99 4.02 -20.29
C GLU A 134 8.75 5.08 -19.19
N GLN A 135 7.56 5.68 -19.17
CA GLN A 135 7.19 6.70 -18.18
C GLN A 135 7.01 6.12 -16.76
N VAL A 136 6.80 4.83 -16.64
CA VAL A 136 6.61 4.13 -15.34
C VAL A 136 7.78 3.20 -15.01
N SER A 137 8.77 3.08 -15.91
CA SER A 137 9.98 2.28 -15.69
C SER A 137 10.82 2.86 -14.56
N THR A 138 11.29 2.00 -13.66
CA THR A 138 12.20 2.37 -12.59
C THR A 138 13.66 2.27 -12.99
N GLU A 139 13.96 1.79 -14.21
CA GLU A 139 15.31 1.61 -14.70
C GLU A 139 15.98 2.97 -14.91
N GLY A 140 17.12 3.18 -14.25
CA GLY A 140 17.89 4.45 -14.33
C GLY A 140 17.23 5.63 -13.61
N ALA A 141 16.17 5.43 -12.84
CA ALA A 141 15.54 6.48 -12.05
C ALA A 141 16.36 6.78 -10.77
N ASP A 142 16.31 8.02 -10.29
CA ASP A 142 16.99 8.48 -9.08
C ASP A 142 16.09 8.29 -7.85
N THR A 143 16.27 7.17 -7.14
CA THR A 143 15.51 6.88 -5.91
C THR A 143 15.78 7.86 -4.77
N ALA A 144 16.96 8.50 -4.73
CA ALA A 144 17.27 9.47 -3.68
C ALA A 144 16.49 10.78 -3.92
N LEU A 145 16.45 11.25 -5.17
CA LEU A 145 15.59 12.38 -5.57
C LEU A 145 14.11 12.02 -5.37
N GLY A 146 13.70 10.81 -5.75
CA GLY A 146 12.36 10.29 -5.54
C GLY A 146 11.92 10.34 -4.07
N SER A 147 12.81 9.97 -3.15
CA SER A 147 12.59 10.07 -1.70
C SER A 147 12.34 11.50 -1.22
N GLN A 148 13.12 12.45 -1.72
CA GLN A 148 12.94 13.87 -1.38
C GLN A 148 11.61 14.42 -1.92
N LEU A 149 11.29 14.11 -3.16
CA LEU A 149 10.04 14.53 -3.80
C LEU A 149 8.82 13.90 -3.13
N PHE A 150 8.90 12.62 -2.77
CA PHE A 150 7.85 11.93 -2.02
C PHE A 150 7.63 12.56 -0.65
N SER A 151 8.72 12.84 0.07
CA SER A 151 8.66 13.47 1.40
C SER A 151 8.02 14.85 1.35
N ALA A 152 8.32 15.62 0.30
CA ALA A 152 7.80 16.98 0.14
C ALA A 152 6.34 17.03 -0.29
N ASN A 153 5.87 16.07 -1.11
CA ASN A 153 4.57 16.17 -1.78
C ASN A 153 3.56 15.08 -1.38
N CYS A 154 4.02 13.92 -0.91
CA CYS A 154 3.18 12.74 -0.75
C CYS A 154 3.09 12.24 0.70
N ALA A 155 4.18 12.36 1.47
CA ALA A 155 4.30 11.78 2.81
C ALA A 155 3.29 12.36 3.82
N GLN A 156 2.81 13.58 3.61
CA GLN A 156 1.80 14.20 4.48
C GLN A 156 0.49 13.40 4.54
N CYS A 157 0.10 12.80 3.42
CA CYS A 157 -1.12 12.00 3.30
C CYS A 157 -0.82 10.51 3.37
N HIS A 158 0.21 10.05 2.65
CA HIS A 158 0.54 8.63 2.54
C HIS A 158 1.49 8.11 3.61
N ASN A 159 1.97 8.97 4.51
CA ASN A 159 3.05 8.82 5.49
C ASN A 159 4.37 8.26 4.91
N ALA A 160 5.45 8.28 5.70
CA ALA A 160 6.77 7.82 5.24
C ALA A 160 6.81 6.30 4.96
N GLY A 161 5.99 5.51 5.66
CA GLY A 161 5.88 4.06 5.47
C GLY A 161 4.90 3.63 4.37
N MET A 162 4.31 4.58 3.64
CA MET A 162 3.36 4.33 2.54
C MET A 162 2.10 3.55 2.93
N SER A 163 1.77 3.55 4.23
CA SER A 163 0.58 2.87 4.76
C SER A 163 -0.72 3.64 4.56
N GLY A 164 -0.63 4.87 4.06
CA GLY A 164 -1.78 5.76 3.99
C GLY A 164 -2.15 6.33 5.36
N GLY A 165 -3.27 7.01 5.44
CA GLY A 165 -3.74 7.60 6.70
C GLY A 165 -5.00 8.41 6.55
N ALA A 166 -5.63 8.73 7.69
CA ALA A 166 -6.83 9.53 7.73
C ALA A 166 -6.56 10.98 7.30
N LEU A 167 -7.44 11.51 6.49
CA LEU A 167 -7.47 12.89 6.03
C LEU A 167 -8.61 13.65 6.70
N THR A 168 -8.73 14.93 6.40
CA THR A 168 -9.84 15.76 6.86
C THR A 168 -11.16 15.35 6.21
N TYR A 169 -12.27 15.66 6.88
CA TYR A 169 -13.64 15.37 6.40
C TYR A 169 -13.96 13.87 6.18
N GLY A 170 -13.33 13.00 6.96
CA GLY A 170 -13.60 11.56 6.91
C GLY A 170 -13.05 10.84 5.69
N LYS A 171 -12.16 11.50 4.93
CA LYS A 171 -11.43 10.90 3.82
C LYS A 171 -10.17 10.19 4.31
N ASP A 172 -9.66 9.29 3.48
CA ASP A 172 -8.43 8.56 3.74
C ASP A 172 -7.49 8.51 2.54
N ALA A 173 -6.18 8.67 2.78
CA ALA A 173 -5.17 8.37 1.78
C ALA A 173 -4.93 6.85 1.77
N PRO A 174 -5.11 6.17 0.63
CA PRO A 174 -4.92 4.72 0.58
C PRO A 174 -3.44 4.33 0.74
N PRO A 175 -3.16 3.09 1.20
CA PRO A 175 -1.80 2.58 1.20
C PRO A 175 -1.27 2.43 -0.24
N LEU A 176 -0.03 2.87 -0.47
CA LEU A 176 0.62 2.76 -1.77
C LEU A 176 1.23 1.38 -2.04
N THR A 177 1.34 0.55 -1.00
CA THR A 177 1.94 -0.78 -1.10
C THR A 177 1.22 -1.72 -2.08
N GLN A 178 -0.06 -1.48 -2.34
CA GLN A 178 -0.88 -2.27 -3.27
C GLN A 178 -0.99 -1.66 -4.67
N SER A 179 -0.42 -0.47 -4.90
CA SER A 179 -0.55 0.23 -6.17
C SER A 179 0.57 -0.14 -7.13
N THR A 180 0.24 -0.33 -8.41
CA THR A 180 1.24 -0.54 -9.47
C THR A 180 1.87 0.78 -9.90
N PRO A 181 3.05 0.78 -10.55
CA PRO A 181 3.66 1.97 -11.13
C PRO A 181 2.70 2.79 -12.01
N THR A 182 1.95 2.12 -12.88
CA THR A 182 0.95 2.75 -13.75
C THR A 182 -0.16 3.41 -12.94
N GLN A 183 -0.68 2.74 -11.90
CA GLN A 183 -1.70 3.31 -11.03
C GLN A 183 -1.19 4.54 -10.26
N ILE A 184 0.07 4.52 -9.80
CA ILE A 184 0.68 5.66 -9.10
C ILE A 184 0.81 6.85 -10.06
N TYR A 185 1.32 6.61 -11.26
CA TYR A 185 1.50 7.67 -12.27
C TYR A 185 0.15 8.28 -12.68
N THR A 186 -0.83 7.43 -12.99
CA THR A 186 -2.17 7.90 -13.40
C THR A 186 -2.87 8.67 -12.29
N ALA A 187 -2.73 8.24 -11.03
CA ALA A 187 -3.27 8.97 -9.88
C ALA A 187 -2.65 10.37 -9.75
N MET A 188 -1.33 10.49 -9.85
CA MET A 188 -0.65 11.79 -9.83
C MET A 188 -1.12 12.70 -10.97
N LEU A 189 -1.28 12.14 -12.16
CA LEU A 189 -1.63 12.90 -13.36
C LEU A 189 -3.07 13.44 -13.33
N THR A 190 -3.98 12.67 -12.76
CA THR A 190 -5.42 12.95 -12.81
C THR A 190 -5.98 13.57 -11.53
N GLY A 191 -5.28 13.44 -10.40
CA GLY A 191 -5.70 14.06 -9.14
C GLY A 191 -7.07 13.58 -8.67
N LEU A 192 -7.21 12.29 -8.47
CA LEU A 192 -8.49 11.67 -8.12
C LEU A 192 -8.84 11.84 -6.64
N ASP A 193 -10.12 12.02 -6.35
CA ASP A 193 -10.69 12.18 -5.01
C ASP A 193 -10.07 13.39 -4.25
N ALA A 194 -9.32 13.15 -3.19
CA ALA A 194 -8.63 14.17 -2.41
C ALA A 194 -7.20 14.47 -2.87
N LEU A 195 -6.69 13.71 -3.86
CA LEU A 195 -5.33 13.86 -4.36
C LEU A 195 -5.24 15.10 -5.27
N PRO A 196 -4.30 16.03 -5.06
CA PRO A 196 -4.03 17.11 -5.98
C PRO A 196 -3.57 16.61 -7.35
N VAL A 197 -3.87 17.37 -8.41
CA VAL A 197 -3.34 17.11 -9.74
C VAL A 197 -1.87 17.51 -9.79
N PHE A 198 -1.00 16.53 -10.04
CA PHE A 198 0.41 16.75 -10.31
C PHE A 198 0.65 16.66 -11.83
N SER A 199 0.29 17.72 -12.54
CA SER A 199 0.55 17.80 -13.98
C SER A 199 2.05 17.71 -14.29
N ASP A 200 2.39 17.46 -15.55
CA ASP A 200 3.80 17.43 -15.99
C ASP A 200 4.51 18.78 -15.82
N GLY A 201 3.75 19.87 -15.74
CA GLY A 201 4.28 21.19 -15.39
C GLY A 201 4.57 21.38 -13.90
N THR A 202 3.95 20.60 -13.03
CA THR A 202 4.16 20.64 -11.56
C THR A 202 5.24 19.65 -11.13
N ILE A 203 5.11 18.41 -11.55
CA ILE A 203 6.09 17.33 -11.36
C ILE A 203 6.36 16.73 -12.74
N PRO A 204 7.53 16.99 -13.34
CA PRO A 204 7.87 16.45 -14.66
C PRO A 204 7.83 14.92 -14.72
N PRO A 205 7.67 14.31 -15.90
CA PRO A 205 7.58 12.87 -16.06
C PRO A 205 8.76 12.09 -15.43
N GLU A 206 9.98 12.62 -15.56
CA GLU A 206 11.19 12.03 -14.98
C GLU A 206 11.10 12.03 -13.44
N ALA A 207 10.65 13.12 -12.85
CA ALA A 207 10.48 13.23 -11.41
C ALA A 207 9.36 12.31 -10.87
N LYS A 208 8.31 12.08 -11.66
CA LYS A 208 7.30 11.05 -11.35
C LYS A 208 7.90 9.64 -11.36
N ARG A 209 8.79 9.35 -12.32
CA ARG A 209 9.53 8.08 -12.36
C ARG A 209 10.39 7.89 -11.11
N ASP A 210 11.10 8.94 -10.67
CA ASP A 210 11.94 8.90 -9.48
C ASP A 210 11.11 8.62 -8.23
N ILE A 211 9.93 9.25 -8.10
CA ILE A 211 8.97 8.97 -7.02
C ILE A 211 8.52 7.52 -7.07
N ILE A 212 8.15 7.00 -8.25
CA ILE A 212 7.74 5.61 -8.43
C ILE A 212 8.88 4.66 -8.05
N ALA A 213 10.10 4.94 -8.48
CA ALA A 213 11.26 4.13 -8.14
C ALA A 213 11.50 4.07 -6.62
N TYR A 214 11.35 5.19 -5.92
CA TYR A 214 11.43 5.23 -4.47
C TYR A 214 10.31 4.39 -3.81
N ILE A 215 9.08 4.50 -4.30
CA ILE A 215 7.96 3.71 -3.79
C ILE A 215 8.20 2.21 -3.99
N GLU A 216 8.62 1.80 -5.19
CA GLU A 216 8.91 0.39 -5.48
C GLU A 216 10.10 -0.15 -4.68
N ALA A 217 11.16 0.63 -4.52
CA ALA A 217 12.30 0.27 -3.67
C ALA A 217 11.86 0.06 -2.21
N THR A 218 11.04 0.98 -1.68
CA THR A 218 10.52 0.87 -0.31
C THR A 218 9.58 -0.31 -0.12
N LYS A 219 8.78 -0.66 -1.14
CA LYS A 219 7.95 -1.87 -1.11
C LYS A 219 8.79 -3.15 -1.06
N ALA A 220 9.90 -3.16 -1.81
CA ALA A 220 10.80 -4.30 -1.90
C ALA A 220 11.68 -4.47 -0.64
N GLU A 221 11.84 -3.42 0.16
CA GLU A 221 12.62 -3.52 1.38
C GLU A 221 12.03 -4.56 2.35
N PRO A 222 12.84 -5.54 2.77
CA PRO A 222 12.42 -6.46 3.81
C PRO A 222 12.20 -5.67 5.10
N ASN A 223 11.20 -6.05 5.86
CA ASN A 223 10.99 -5.50 7.20
C ASN A 223 11.85 -6.32 8.19
N PRO A 224 13.08 -5.87 8.54
CA PRO A 224 14.07 -6.72 9.20
C PRO A 224 13.82 -6.96 10.69
N GLY A 225 12.77 -6.41 11.26
CA GLY A 225 12.57 -6.58 12.70
C GLY A 225 11.17 -6.37 13.20
N GLY A 226 10.64 -7.35 13.91
CA GLY A 226 9.48 -7.21 14.75
C GLY A 226 8.14 -7.04 14.02
N PHE A 227 7.18 -6.48 14.73
CA PHE A 227 5.86 -6.17 14.19
C PHE A 227 5.94 -4.89 13.38
N SER A 228 5.63 -4.96 12.10
CA SER A 228 5.66 -3.79 11.20
C SER A 228 4.60 -2.74 11.52
N LEU A 229 3.61 -3.05 12.33
CA LEU A 229 2.48 -2.17 12.70
C LEU A 229 1.92 -1.39 11.49
N GLY A 230 1.86 -2.05 10.33
CA GLY A 230 1.39 -1.45 9.09
C GLY A 230 2.35 -0.42 8.46
N ARG A 231 3.62 -0.42 8.86
CA ARG A 231 4.64 0.57 8.44
C ARG A 231 4.26 2.03 8.74
N THR A 232 3.51 2.25 9.81
CA THR A 232 3.11 3.61 10.22
C THR A 232 4.27 4.45 10.75
N GLY A 233 5.45 3.83 10.90
CA GLY A 233 6.69 4.53 11.25
C GLY A 233 7.07 4.42 12.73
N PRO A 234 8.18 5.05 13.13
CA PRO A 234 8.81 4.85 14.43
C PRO A 234 7.98 5.34 15.61
N ILE A 235 6.99 6.20 15.40
CA ILE A 235 6.14 6.75 16.48
C ILE A 235 5.26 5.66 17.08
N THR A 236 4.61 4.87 16.25
CA THR A 236 3.75 3.76 16.71
C THR A 236 4.55 2.63 17.32
N GLU A 237 5.70 2.30 16.73
CA GLU A 237 6.63 1.32 17.28
C GLU A 237 7.17 1.77 18.63
N GLY A 238 7.62 3.03 18.74
CA GLY A 238 8.07 3.63 19.98
C GLY A 238 7.00 3.67 21.06
N LEU A 239 5.73 3.94 20.69
CA LEU A 239 4.60 3.93 21.62
C LEU A 239 4.37 2.55 22.22
N VAL A 240 4.38 1.50 21.41
CA VAL A 240 4.20 0.11 21.89
C VAL A 240 5.34 -0.29 22.83
N ILE A 241 6.61 0.02 22.47
CA ILE A 241 7.77 -0.26 23.31
C ILE A 241 7.70 0.55 24.62
N PHE A 242 7.34 1.83 24.55
CA PHE A 242 7.21 2.69 25.70
C PHE A 242 6.12 2.19 26.66
N LEU A 243 4.91 1.94 26.20
CA LEU A 243 3.80 1.46 27.03
C LEU A 243 4.11 0.08 27.62
N GLY A 244 4.64 -0.84 26.82
CA GLY A 244 5.04 -2.18 27.26
C GLY A 244 6.19 -2.10 28.29
N GLY A 245 7.23 -1.32 27.99
CA GLY A 245 8.38 -1.13 28.88
C GLY A 245 8.00 -0.43 30.20
N MET A 246 7.22 0.65 30.13
CA MET A 246 6.72 1.35 31.31
C MET A 246 5.81 0.47 32.15
N GLY A 247 4.88 -0.25 31.53
CA GLY A 247 4.00 -1.21 32.22
C GLY A 247 4.81 -2.29 32.95
N PHE A 248 5.82 -2.84 32.31
CA PHE A 248 6.72 -3.81 32.91
C PHE A 248 7.50 -3.24 34.11
N LEU A 249 8.05 -2.02 33.97
CA LEU A 249 8.75 -1.35 35.05
C LEU A 249 7.83 -1.07 36.25
N VAL A 250 6.58 -0.64 35.99
CA VAL A 250 5.59 -0.42 37.04
C VAL A 250 5.27 -1.72 37.77
N LEU A 251 5.08 -2.83 37.03
CA LEU A 251 4.85 -4.16 37.64
C LEU A 251 6.03 -4.61 38.52
N ILE A 252 7.27 -4.41 38.06
CA ILE A 252 8.46 -4.68 38.89
C ILE A 252 8.49 -3.80 40.14
N ALA A 253 8.24 -2.51 40.00
CA ALA A 253 8.19 -1.59 41.14
C ALA A 253 7.11 -1.98 42.15
N MET A 254 5.91 -2.34 41.70
CA MET A 254 4.85 -2.85 42.53
C MET A 254 5.23 -4.16 43.22
N TRP A 255 5.88 -5.08 42.49
CA TRP A 255 6.33 -6.36 43.08
C TRP A 255 7.42 -6.14 44.14
N LEU A 256 8.37 -5.26 43.91
CA LEU A 256 9.42 -4.91 44.86
C LEU A 256 8.85 -4.23 46.12
N THR A 257 7.85 -3.36 45.96
CA THR A 257 7.20 -2.66 47.07
C THR A 257 6.25 -3.54 47.86
N ALA A 258 5.57 -4.49 47.21
CA ALA A 258 4.71 -5.45 47.86
C ALA A 258 5.49 -6.31 48.87
N LYS A 259 6.76 -6.66 48.59
CA LYS A 259 7.59 -7.41 49.54
C LYS A 259 8.13 -6.56 50.72
N ARG A 260 8.02 -5.26 50.70
CA ARG A 260 8.52 -4.38 51.75
C ARG A 260 7.47 -3.93 52.77
N ARG A 261 6.23 -4.35 52.68
CA ARG A 261 5.15 -3.88 53.55
C ARG A 261 5.06 -4.59 54.90
N GLU A 262 5.97 -5.52 55.19
CA GLU A 262 5.86 -6.30 56.44
C GLU A 262 6.56 -5.75 57.72
N PRO A 263 7.50 -4.85 57.79
CA PRO A 263 8.18 -4.64 59.07
C PRO A 263 7.53 -3.63 60.05
N TRP A 264 6.77 -2.68 59.56
CA TRP A 264 6.33 -1.58 60.45
C TRP A 264 4.90 -1.78 60.99
N ASP A 265 4.02 -2.40 60.24
CA ASP A 265 2.67 -2.71 60.70
C ASP A 265 2.70 -3.77 61.82
N VAL A 266 3.49 -4.83 61.61
CA VAL A 266 3.73 -5.88 62.60
C VAL A 266 4.52 -5.38 63.78
N ALA A 267 5.40 -4.37 63.60
CA ALA A 267 6.09 -3.72 64.71
C ALA A 267 5.18 -2.81 65.52
N GLN A 268 4.23 -2.13 64.89
CA GLN A 268 3.21 -1.34 65.60
C GLN A 268 2.21 -2.21 66.36
N GLU A 269 1.74 -3.28 65.77
CA GLU A 269 0.86 -4.24 66.49
C GLU A 269 1.60 -4.86 67.70
N ARG A 270 2.83 -5.31 67.56
CA ARG A 270 3.63 -5.81 68.67
C ARG A 270 3.91 -4.77 69.74
N ASN A 271 4.09 -3.53 69.35
CA ASN A 271 4.29 -2.44 70.34
C ASN A 271 2.97 -2.06 71.00
N ALA A 272 1.84 -2.15 70.35
CA ALA A 272 0.51 -1.94 70.90
C ALA A 272 0.15 -3.06 71.93
N GLU A 273 0.47 -4.31 71.60
CA GLU A 273 0.30 -5.45 72.51
C GLU A 273 1.20 -5.32 73.76
N ARG A 274 2.46 -4.91 73.59
CA ARG A 274 3.36 -4.66 74.72
C ARG A 274 2.92 -3.51 75.61
N SER A 275 2.36 -2.46 75.06
CA SER A 275 1.85 -1.33 75.87
C SER A 275 0.54 -1.64 76.54
N GLY A 276 -0.29 -2.54 75.94
CA GLY A 276 -1.52 -2.99 76.55
C GLY A 276 -1.34 -3.95 77.77
N THR A 277 -0.24 -4.73 77.75
CA THR A 277 0.11 -5.64 78.88
C THR A 277 0.81 -4.95 80.06
N SER A 278 1.37 -3.80 79.82
CA SER A 278 2.03 -3.01 80.89
C SER A 278 1.02 -2.22 81.79
N GLY A 279 -0.22 -2.00 81.27
CA GLY A 279 -1.24 -1.25 81.99
C GLY A 279 -2.10 -2.06 82.98
N THR A 280 -1.98 -3.41 82.98
CA THR A 280 -2.80 -4.29 83.84
C THR A 280 -2.09 -4.74 85.12
N ALA A 281 -0.81 -4.45 85.31
CA ALA A 281 -0.03 -4.87 86.49
C ALA A 281 0.01 -3.85 87.67
N GLU A 282 -0.55 -2.64 87.48
CA GLU A 282 -0.46 -1.58 88.50
C GLU A 282 -1.76 -1.09 89.11
N ARG A 283 -2.88 -1.93 89.02
CA ARG A 283 -4.18 -1.69 89.65
C ARG A 283 -4.55 -2.73 90.61
N SER A 284 -3.60 -3.26 91.39
CA SER A 284 -3.95 -4.11 92.59
C SER A 284 -3.09 -3.64 93.77
N GLY A 285 -3.65 -2.71 94.46
CA GLY A 285 -3.07 -2.31 95.73
C GLY A 285 -3.26 -0.85 96.05
N THR A 286 -4.44 -0.50 96.59
CA THR A 286 -4.61 0.23 97.77
C THR A 286 -6.07 0.44 98.08
N SER A 287 -6.55 -0.44 98.97
CA SER A 287 -7.71 -0.25 99.87
C SER A 287 -7.26 0.86 100.90
N GLY A 288 -8.20 1.71 101.23
CA GLY A 288 -8.00 2.57 102.44
C GLY A 288 -8.99 3.72 102.52
N THR A 289 -10.13 3.51 103.14
CA THR A 289 -10.72 4.37 104.21
C THR A 289 -10.63 5.90 104.01
N GLU A 290 -11.64 6.65 104.12
CA GLU A 290 -12.48 7.08 105.27
C GLU A 290 -12.97 8.55 105.07
N HIS A 291 -14.21 8.78 105.59
CA HIS A 291 -14.76 10.02 106.19
C HIS A 291 -15.09 11.27 105.29
N ARG A 292 -16.25 11.60 105.21
CA ARG A 292 -17.33 12.36 105.90
C ARG A 292 -18.30 12.93 104.86
#